data_336c98f0043898dde056ea5b6b37ff52
#
_entry.id   336c98f0043898dde056ea5b6b37ff52
#
_cell.length_a   1.000
_cell.length_b   1.000
_cell.length_c   1.000
_cell.angle_alpha   90.00
_cell.angle_beta   90.00
_cell.angle_gamma   90.00
#
_symmetry.space_group_name_H-M   'P 1'
#
loop_
_entity.id
_entity.type
_entity.pdbx_description
1 polymer ?
#
loop_
_entity_poly.entity_id
_entity_poly.type
_entity_poly.pdbx_seq_one_letter_code
_entity_poly.pdbx_strand_id
1 'polypeptide(L)'
;MINLEFLRNIGLIAICYFIGAIPFCNIIAKIHSNKDLRKIGDRNPGGWNLVFNVSKFWGSLGIILDVLKGFLSYFLVWKITGIEIVAILAGCAAVAGHNYSTYLKFSGGRGIATTLGFLLAIHPLTIMAFGIGMLSALFSIKNMIEL
;
A
#
# COMPACT_ATOMS: atom_id res chain seq x y z
N MET A 1 -18.90 29.95 5.22
CA MET A 1 -18.82 29.34 3.86
C MET A 1 -17.71 28.29 3.87
N ILE A 2 -17.98 27.06 3.42
CA ILE A 2 -16.97 26.02 3.32
C ILE A 2 -15.99 26.44 2.22
N ASN A 3 -14.68 26.46 2.55
CA ASN A 3 -13.64 26.88 1.61
C ASN A 3 -13.54 25.83 0.48
N LEU A 4 -13.54 26.27 -0.77
CA LEU A 4 -13.40 25.40 -1.95
C LEU A 4 -12.11 24.56 -1.92
N GLU A 5 -11.02 25.13 -1.41
CA GLU A 5 -9.76 24.42 -1.21
C GLU A 5 -9.89 23.26 -0.21
N PHE A 6 -10.64 23.48 0.87
CA PHE A 6 -10.90 22.43 1.85
C PHE A 6 -11.66 21.24 1.23
N LEU A 7 -12.72 21.54 0.44
CA LEU A 7 -13.46 20.49 -0.27
C LEU A 7 -12.58 19.73 -1.29
N ARG A 8 -11.77 20.46 -2.04
CA ARG A 8 -10.78 19.87 -2.96
C ARG A 8 -9.85 18.91 -2.22
N ASN A 9 -9.28 19.34 -1.10
CA ASN A 9 -8.30 18.55 -0.33
C ASN A 9 -8.93 17.29 0.24
N ILE A 10 -10.14 17.35 0.77
CA ILE A 10 -10.90 16.16 1.22
C ILE A 10 -11.18 15.22 0.04
N GLY A 11 -11.61 15.77 -1.10
CA GLY A 11 -11.85 14.99 -2.31
C GLY A 11 -10.62 14.23 -2.78
N LEU A 12 -9.44 14.88 -2.78
CA LEU A 12 -8.17 14.26 -3.15
C LEU A 12 -7.79 13.12 -2.20
N ILE A 13 -7.93 13.32 -0.88
CA ILE A 13 -7.68 12.27 0.12
C ILE A 13 -8.61 11.07 -0.09
N ALA A 14 -9.90 11.32 -0.33
CA ALA A 14 -10.88 10.26 -0.60
C ALA A 14 -10.54 9.49 -1.90
N ILE A 15 -10.14 10.17 -2.97
CA ILE A 15 -9.69 9.54 -4.21
C ILE A 15 -8.49 8.64 -3.94
N CYS A 16 -7.51 9.10 -3.15
CA CYS A 16 -6.33 8.32 -2.81
C CYS A 16 -6.68 7.05 -2.02
N TYR A 17 -7.70 7.09 -1.15
CA TYR A 17 -8.22 5.88 -0.51
C TYR A 17 -8.74 4.87 -1.54
N PHE A 18 -9.54 5.30 -2.52
CA PHE A 18 -10.07 4.39 -3.54
C PHE A 18 -8.98 3.86 -4.47
N ILE A 19 -7.97 4.68 -4.82
CA ILE A 19 -6.78 4.22 -5.57
C ILE A 19 -6.03 3.16 -4.75
N GLY A 20 -5.79 3.43 -3.48
CA GLY A 20 -5.17 2.50 -2.54
C GLY A 20 -5.94 1.18 -2.42
N ALA A 21 -7.27 1.25 -2.45
CA ALA A 21 -8.15 0.09 -2.32
C ALA A 21 -8.08 -0.87 -3.53
N ILE A 22 -7.56 -0.44 -4.69
CA ILE A 22 -7.44 -1.33 -5.87
C ILE A 22 -6.52 -2.52 -5.51
N PRO A 23 -7.03 -3.77 -5.54
CA PRO A 23 -6.28 -4.95 -5.13
C PRO A 23 -5.51 -5.55 -6.31
N PHE A 24 -4.47 -4.86 -6.80
CA PHE A 24 -3.74 -5.26 -8.01
C PHE A 24 -3.28 -6.71 -7.97
N CYS A 25 -2.69 -7.17 -6.87
CA CYS A 25 -2.21 -8.55 -6.76
C CYS A 25 -3.33 -9.58 -6.90
N ASN A 26 -4.50 -9.34 -6.29
CA ASN A 26 -5.63 -10.26 -6.40
C ASN A 26 -6.28 -10.23 -7.80
N ILE A 27 -6.30 -9.05 -8.45
CA ILE A 27 -6.76 -8.91 -9.85
C ILE A 27 -5.83 -9.71 -10.77
N ILE A 28 -4.51 -9.53 -10.65
CA ILE A 28 -3.52 -10.27 -11.45
C ILE A 28 -3.66 -11.78 -11.23
N ALA A 29 -3.81 -12.24 -9.98
CA ALA A 29 -4.00 -13.66 -9.68
C ALA A 29 -5.25 -14.23 -10.36
N LYS A 30 -6.35 -13.49 -10.36
CA LYS A 30 -7.59 -13.88 -11.02
C LYS A 30 -7.44 -13.96 -12.55
N ILE A 31 -6.81 -12.95 -13.15
CA ILE A 31 -6.64 -12.91 -14.62
C ILE A 31 -5.68 -14.01 -15.08
N HIS A 32 -4.55 -14.19 -14.39
CA HIS A 32 -3.48 -15.10 -14.80
C HIS A 32 -3.76 -16.57 -14.47
N SER A 33 -4.43 -16.87 -13.36
CA SER A 33 -4.58 -18.24 -12.86
C SER A 33 -5.98 -18.59 -12.34
N ASN A 34 -6.95 -17.69 -12.49
CA ASN A 34 -8.32 -17.83 -11.97
C ASN A 34 -8.36 -18.10 -10.43
N LYS A 35 -7.33 -17.66 -9.70
CA LYS A 35 -7.22 -17.86 -8.24
C LYS A 35 -7.60 -16.58 -7.47
N ASP A 36 -8.24 -16.75 -6.33
CA ASP A 36 -8.43 -15.68 -5.32
C ASP A 36 -7.37 -15.86 -4.24
N LEU A 37 -6.46 -14.87 -4.09
CA LEU A 37 -5.36 -14.93 -3.12
C LEU A 37 -5.85 -15.05 -1.67
N ARG A 38 -7.08 -14.60 -1.36
CA ARG A 38 -7.68 -14.73 -0.04
C ARG A 38 -8.06 -16.17 0.32
N LYS A 39 -8.01 -17.09 -0.67
CA LYS A 39 -8.36 -18.51 -0.51
C LYS A 39 -7.15 -19.43 -0.59
N ILE A 40 -5.96 -18.91 -0.89
CA ILE A 40 -4.73 -19.70 -1.06
C ILE A 40 -3.58 -19.12 -0.23
N GLY A 41 -2.57 -19.93 0.04
CA GLY A 41 -1.37 -19.55 0.77
C GLY A 41 -1.69 -18.96 2.14
N ASP A 42 -1.10 -17.80 2.45
CA ASP A 42 -1.33 -17.07 3.71
C ASP A 42 -2.65 -16.27 3.74
N ARG A 43 -3.50 -16.44 2.74
CA ARG A 43 -4.80 -15.78 2.55
C ARG A 43 -4.74 -14.25 2.48
N ASN A 44 -3.55 -13.68 2.33
CA ASN A 44 -3.34 -12.26 2.13
C ASN A 44 -3.43 -11.91 0.63
N PRO A 45 -4.25 -10.94 0.19
CA PRO A 45 -4.35 -10.53 -1.21
C PRO A 45 -3.17 -9.69 -1.70
N GLY A 46 -2.00 -9.80 -1.07
CA GLY A 46 -0.79 -9.03 -1.36
C GLY A 46 0.23 -9.77 -2.22
N GLY A 47 1.30 -9.05 -2.57
CA GLY A 47 2.32 -9.49 -3.52
C GLY A 47 3.07 -10.75 -3.12
N TRP A 48 3.41 -10.95 -1.84
CA TRP A 48 4.08 -12.17 -1.38
C TRP A 48 3.28 -13.43 -1.70
N ASN A 49 1.98 -13.42 -1.40
CA ASN A 49 1.12 -14.56 -1.71
C ASN A 49 1.07 -14.83 -3.21
N LEU A 50 1.04 -13.78 -4.04
CA LEU A 50 1.08 -13.89 -5.49
C LEU A 50 2.41 -14.47 -5.98
N VAL A 51 3.55 -14.00 -5.44
CA VAL A 51 4.91 -14.48 -5.78
C VAL A 51 5.05 -15.99 -5.51
N PHE A 52 4.67 -16.43 -4.32
CA PHE A 52 4.96 -17.80 -3.89
C PHE A 52 3.93 -18.83 -4.34
N ASN A 53 2.66 -18.43 -4.54
CA ASN A 53 1.57 -19.38 -4.80
C ASN A 53 0.98 -19.29 -6.22
N VAL A 54 1.46 -18.33 -7.04
CA VAL A 54 1.00 -18.16 -8.41
C VAL A 54 2.15 -17.99 -9.40
N SER A 55 2.90 -16.89 -9.32
CA SER A 55 3.97 -16.58 -10.25
C SER A 55 4.91 -15.51 -9.70
N LYS A 56 6.23 -15.77 -9.78
CA LYS A 56 7.26 -14.79 -9.39
C LYS A 56 7.18 -13.50 -10.21
N PHE A 57 7.04 -13.62 -11.53
CA PHE A 57 6.96 -12.47 -12.44
C PHE A 57 5.73 -11.59 -12.13
N TRP A 58 4.54 -12.19 -12.13
CA TRP A 58 3.30 -11.48 -11.87
C TRP A 58 3.20 -10.95 -10.44
N GLY A 59 3.81 -11.67 -9.49
CA GLY A 59 3.90 -11.21 -8.11
C GLY A 59 4.78 -9.98 -7.96
N SER A 60 5.94 -9.94 -8.63
CA SER A 60 6.81 -8.77 -8.65
C SER A 60 6.10 -7.55 -9.28
N LEU A 61 5.39 -7.75 -10.38
CA LEU A 61 4.59 -6.70 -11.01
C LEU A 61 3.51 -6.17 -10.05
N GLY A 62 2.80 -7.05 -9.35
CA GLY A 62 1.79 -6.68 -8.37
C GLY A 62 2.38 -5.87 -7.21
N ILE A 63 3.56 -6.24 -6.72
CA ILE A 63 4.29 -5.48 -5.69
C ILE A 63 4.64 -4.07 -6.21
N ILE A 64 5.18 -3.96 -7.44
CA ILE A 64 5.51 -2.67 -8.05
C ILE A 64 4.27 -1.77 -8.14
N LEU A 65 3.12 -2.29 -8.57
CA LEU A 65 1.88 -1.55 -8.65
C LEU A 65 1.39 -1.09 -7.26
N ASP A 66 1.54 -1.92 -6.24
CA ASP A 66 1.21 -1.57 -4.87
C ASP A 66 2.15 -0.51 -4.28
N VAL A 67 3.43 -0.51 -4.65
CA VAL A 67 4.39 0.58 -4.33
C VAL A 67 4.00 1.86 -5.05
N LEU A 68 3.72 1.78 -6.36
CA LEU A 68 3.40 2.94 -7.17
C LEU A 68 2.13 3.65 -6.69
N LYS A 69 1.08 2.92 -6.26
CA LYS A 69 -0.13 3.58 -5.78
C LYS A 69 0.10 4.39 -4.50
N GLY A 70 0.98 3.91 -3.59
CA GLY A 70 1.38 4.66 -2.39
C GLY A 70 2.21 5.89 -2.74
N PHE A 71 3.20 5.71 -3.63
CA PHE A 71 4.05 6.80 -4.11
C PHE A 71 3.23 7.91 -4.79
N LEU A 72 2.41 7.54 -5.76
CA LEU A 72 1.63 8.49 -6.55
C LEU A 72 0.56 9.20 -5.71
N SER A 73 -0.02 8.56 -4.72
CA SER A 73 -1.02 9.19 -3.83
C SER A 73 -0.43 10.38 -3.06
N TYR A 74 0.78 10.25 -2.52
CA TYR A 74 1.46 11.37 -1.89
C TYR A 74 1.94 12.40 -2.94
N PHE A 75 2.72 11.93 -3.92
CA PHE A 75 3.42 12.80 -4.87
C PHE A 75 2.50 13.70 -5.67
N LEU A 76 1.41 13.13 -6.22
CA LEU A 76 0.46 13.91 -7.02
C LEU A 76 -0.32 14.92 -6.17
N VAL A 77 -0.75 14.53 -4.97
CA VAL A 77 -1.46 15.44 -4.07
C VAL A 77 -0.54 16.58 -3.62
N TRP A 78 0.72 16.29 -3.30
CA TRP A 78 1.71 17.32 -3.00
C TRP A 78 1.91 18.29 -4.18
N LYS A 79 2.03 17.78 -5.41
CA LYS A 79 2.16 18.60 -6.63
C LYS A 79 0.93 19.47 -6.90
N ILE A 80 -0.27 18.98 -6.62
CA ILE A 80 -1.54 19.70 -6.85
C ILE A 80 -1.79 20.76 -5.78
N THR A 81 -1.48 20.46 -4.53
CA THR A 81 -1.87 21.32 -3.39
C THR A 81 -0.74 22.19 -2.86
N GLY A 82 0.51 21.75 -2.98
CA GLY A 82 1.67 22.34 -2.30
C GLY A 82 1.63 22.19 -0.78
N ILE A 83 0.65 21.48 -0.22
CA ILE A 83 0.41 21.35 1.23
C ILE A 83 0.85 19.96 1.69
N GLU A 84 1.99 19.89 2.38
CA GLU A 84 2.60 18.63 2.78
C GLU A 84 1.68 17.76 3.64
N ILE A 85 0.98 18.35 4.63
CA ILE A 85 0.07 17.58 5.49
C ILE A 85 -1.08 16.93 4.71
N VAL A 86 -1.59 17.59 3.66
CA VAL A 86 -2.64 17.02 2.80
C VAL A 86 -2.09 15.84 2.00
N ALA A 87 -0.86 15.94 1.50
CA ALA A 87 -0.17 14.87 0.79
C ALA A 87 0.12 13.67 1.70
N ILE A 88 0.54 13.92 2.95
CA ILE A 88 0.73 12.86 3.96
C ILE A 88 -0.59 12.14 4.23
N LEU A 89 -1.68 12.87 4.44
CA LEU A 89 -3.01 12.28 4.64
C LEU A 89 -3.47 11.47 3.43
N ALA A 90 -3.17 11.90 2.21
CA ALA A 90 -3.46 11.16 0.99
C ALA A 90 -2.66 9.84 0.90
N GLY A 91 -1.36 9.85 1.26
CA GLY A 91 -0.54 8.65 1.36
C GLY A 91 -1.08 7.67 2.42
N CYS A 92 -1.43 8.17 3.61
CA CYS A 92 -2.06 7.38 4.66
C CYS A 92 -3.41 6.78 4.21
N ALA A 93 -4.22 7.57 3.48
CA ALA A 93 -5.50 7.11 2.93
C ALA A 93 -5.30 5.99 1.90
N ALA A 94 -4.25 6.06 1.06
CA ALA A 94 -3.92 4.98 0.13
C ALA A 94 -3.50 3.69 0.85
N VAL A 95 -2.73 3.79 1.94
CA VAL A 95 -2.38 2.63 2.78
C VAL A 95 -3.64 2.05 3.45
N ALA A 96 -4.48 2.90 4.02
CA ALA A 96 -5.75 2.48 4.62
C ALA A 96 -6.66 1.80 3.57
N GLY A 97 -6.73 2.34 2.35
CA GLY A 97 -7.45 1.75 1.23
C GLY A 97 -6.92 0.36 0.87
N HIS A 98 -5.59 0.16 0.84
CA HIS A 98 -4.99 -1.15 0.60
C HIS A 98 -5.36 -2.16 1.70
N ASN A 99 -5.33 -1.75 2.97
CA ASN A 99 -5.60 -2.63 4.11
C ASN A 99 -7.11 -2.94 4.25
N TYR A 100 -7.95 -1.95 4.00
CA TYR A 100 -9.41 -2.04 4.11
C TYR A 100 -10.07 -1.81 2.75
N SER A 101 -9.69 -2.63 1.76
CA SER A 101 -10.16 -2.49 0.39
C SER A 101 -11.68 -2.66 0.27
N THR A 102 -12.37 -1.61 -0.15
CA THR A 102 -13.81 -1.65 -0.47
C THR A 102 -14.13 -2.66 -1.56
N TYR A 103 -13.22 -2.84 -2.53
CA TYR A 103 -13.38 -3.83 -3.62
C TYR A 103 -13.27 -5.29 -3.14
N LEU A 104 -12.68 -5.51 -1.97
CA LEU A 104 -12.54 -6.82 -1.34
C LEU A 104 -13.40 -6.96 -0.06
N LYS A 105 -14.47 -6.17 0.08
CA LYS A 105 -15.33 -6.16 1.28
C LYS A 105 -14.53 -5.90 2.56
N PHE A 106 -13.66 -4.91 2.51
CA PHE A 106 -12.76 -4.49 3.59
C PHE A 106 -11.73 -5.55 4.05
N SER A 107 -11.52 -6.60 3.23
CA SER A 107 -10.53 -7.65 3.47
C SER A 107 -9.33 -7.46 2.53
N GLY A 108 -8.55 -6.43 2.77
CA GLY A 108 -7.37 -6.07 1.96
C GLY A 108 -6.07 -6.73 2.42
N GLY A 109 -4.94 -6.18 2.00
CA GLY A 109 -3.60 -6.66 2.31
C GLY A 109 -3.01 -6.03 3.58
N ARG A 110 -1.70 -6.27 3.81
CA ARG A 110 -0.96 -5.73 4.97
C ARG A 110 -0.41 -4.32 4.76
N GLY A 111 -0.48 -3.78 3.56
CA GLY A 111 -0.07 -2.41 3.25
C GLY A 111 1.43 -2.16 3.12
N ILE A 112 2.31 -3.15 3.32
CA ILE A 112 3.77 -2.95 3.38
C ILE A 112 4.30 -2.30 2.09
N ALA A 113 3.96 -2.83 0.92
CA ALA A 113 4.41 -2.28 -0.36
C ALA A 113 3.88 -0.86 -0.60
N THR A 114 2.61 -0.60 -0.27
CA THR A 114 1.99 0.72 -0.40
C THR A 114 2.62 1.73 0.56
N THR A 115 2.93 1.31 1.78
CA THR A 115 3.66 2.15 2.76
C THR A 115 5.07 2.47 2.29
N LEU A 116 5.81 1.48 1.73
CA LEU A 116 7.13 1.73 1.15
C LEU A 116 7.09 2.77 0.04
N GLY A 117 6.10 2.67 -0.85
CA GLY A 117 5.91 3.66 -1.92
C GLY A 117 5.60 5.05 -1.39
N PHE A 118 4.72 5.17 -0.40
CA PHE A 118 4.38 6.43 0.25
C PHE A 118 5.62 7.05 0.94
N LEU A 119 6.39 6.28 1.71
CA LEU A 119 7.60 6.76 2.36
C LEU A 119 8.67 7.19 1.36
N LEU A 120 8.83 6.45 0.25
CA LEU A 120 9.74 6.82 -0.85
C LEU A 120 9.40 8.19 -1.43
N ALA A 121 8.10 8.50 -1.54
CA ALA A 121 7.65 9.77 -2.07
C ALA A 121 7.90 10.96 -1.13
N ILE A 122 7.88 10.74 0.18
CA ILE A 122 8.22 11.77 1.18
C ILE A 122 9.71 12.10 1.07
N HIS A 123 10.55 11.09 1.28
CA HIS A 123 12.00 11.25 1.18
C HIS A 123 12.69 9.88 1.04
N PRO A 124 13.65 9.71 0.11
CA PRO A 124 14.33 8.42 -0.09
C PRO A 124 14.97 7.82 1.17
N LEU A 125 15.47 8.65 2.09
CA LEU A 125 16.07 8.18 3.35
C LEU A 125 15.06 7.60 4.34
N THR A 126 13.76 7.89 4.21
CA THR A 126 12.74 7.30 5.09
C THR A 126 12.62 5.79 4.90
N ILE A 127 12.95 5.27 3.70
CA ILE A 127 13.02 3.84 3.45
C ILE A 127 14.12 3.18 4.28
N MET A 128 15.28 3.83 4.39
CA MET A 128 16.40 3.30 5.20
C MET A 128 16.00 3.20 6.66
N ALA A 129 15.36 4.26 7.21
CA ALA A 129 14.87 4.25 8.59
C ALA A 129 13.81 3.17 8.81
N PHE A 130 12.86 3.01 7.87
CA PHE A 130 11.86 1.96 7.92
C PHE A 130 12.49 0.55 7.85
N GLY A 131 13.46 0.35 6.94
CA GLY A 131 14.19 -0.91 6.81
C GLY A 131 14.95 -1.29 8.08
N ILE A 132 15.68 -0.34 8.68
CA ILE A 132 16.41 -0.55 9.94
C ILE A 132 15.41 -0.87 11.07
N GLY A 133 14.31 -0.14 11.19
CA GLY A 133 13.28 -0.39 12.20
C GLY A 133 12.65 -1.78 12.05
N MET A 134 12.37 -2.22 10.82
CA MET A 134 11.84 -3.54 10.55
C MET A 134 12.83 -4.66 10.89
N LEU A 135 14.11 -4.50 10.53
CA LEU A 135 15.16 -5.47 10.86
C LEU A 135 15.38 -5.58 12.37
N SER A 136 15.40 -4.45 13.09
CA SER A 136 15.54 -4.45 14.55
C SER A 136 14.36 -5.13 15.24
N ALA A 137 13.14 -4.92 14.76
CA ALA A 137 11.94 -5.58 15.27
C ALA A 137 12.00 -7.10 15.04
N LEU A 138 12.39 -7.54 13.84
CA LEU A 138 12.55 -8.97 13.52
C LEU A 138 13.61 -9.63 14.39
N PHE A 139 14.74 -8.95 14.62
CA PHE A 139 15.80 -9.45 15.50
C PHE A 139 15.33 -9.58 16.95
N SER A 140 14.59 -8.59 17.45
CA SER A 140 14.01 -8.61 18.81
C SER A 140 13.01 -9.75 19.00
N ILE A 141 12.12 -9.97 18.00
CA ILE A 141 11.14 -11.07 18.02
C ILE A 141 11.86 -12.43 18.03
N LYS A 142 12.89 -12.60 17.17
CA LYS A 142 13.67 -13.84 17.14
C LYS A 142 14.28 -14.15 18.52
N ASN A 143 14.92 -13.16 19.16
CA ASN A 143 15.51 -13.35 20.49
C ASN A 143 14.48 -13.66 21.59
N MET A 144 13.24 -13.17 21.46
CA MET A 144 12.15 -13.51 22.39
C MET A 144 11.63 -14.95 22.22
N ILE A 145 11.76 -15.53 21.03
CA ILE A 145 11.30 -16.91 20.76
C ILE A 145 12.36 -17.95 21.17
N GLU A 146 13.63 -17.54 21.20
CA GLU A 146 14.76 -18.40 21.59
C GLU A 146 15.04 -18.41 23.13
N LEU A 147 14.26 -17.65 23.92
CA LEU A 147 14.26 -17.66 25.40
C LEU A 147 13.14 -18.54 25.92
#